data_9a3ca12da63cf5cf39c7977023b8998f
#
_entry.id   9a3ca12da63cf5cf39c7977023b8998f
#
_cell.length_a   1.000
_cell.length_b   1.000
_cell.length_c   1.000
_cell.angle_alpha   90.00
_cell.angle_beta   90.00
_cell.angle_gamma   90.00
#
_symmetry.space_group_name_H-M   'P 1'
#
loop_
_entity.id
_entity.type
_entity.pdbx_description
1 polymer ?
#
loop_
_entity_poly.entity_id
_entity_poly.type
_entity_poly.pdbx_seq_one_letter_code
_entity_poly.pdbx_strand_id
1 'polypeptide(L)'
;MFFRNLTLFRFPTSLDFSQLDELLPEAALKPVGPLELSSRGFISPFGRGEEALSHRINDAIWLSVGGEDKILPGAVVNDLLQKKLQEIEAKEGRKPGGKTRKRLKDDLLHELLPRAFVKPSRTDALIDLEHGFIAVDASSRKTGENVVSEVRRALGSFPALPLNAEVAPRSVLTGWIAGEPLPEGLSLGAECELKDAMEGGAVVKCQNQELQSDEIAKHLEAGKQVTKLALVLDDHVSFVLGEDLIVRKLKFLDGAVDQLENTEHDDLRAELDARFALMAGELKRLFLVLEHALKLSKAD
;
A
#
# COMPACT_ATOMS: atom_id res chain seq x y z
N MET A 1 6.70 -14.79 -3.65
CA MET A 1 5.56 -13.91 -3.24
C MET A 1 5.68 -12.61 -4.01
N PHE A 2 4.64 -12.25 -4.77
CA PHE A 2 4.64 -11.01 -5.56
C PHE A 2 3.70 -9.99 -4.93
N PHE A 3 4.03 -8.70 -5.06
CA PHE A 3 3.17 -7.61 -4.62
C PHE A 3 1.87 -7.59 -5.45
N ARG A 4 0.80 -7.12 -4.83
CA ARG A 4 -0.53 -7.04 -5.45
C ARG A 4 -0.98 -5.60 -5.71
N ASN A 5 -0.42 -4.68 -4.96
CA ASN A 5 -0.69 -3.26 -5.10
C ASN A 5 0.60 -2.48 -4.82
N LEU A 6 0.70 -1.25 -5.33
CA LEU A 6 1.84 -0.40 -5.01
C LEU A 6 1.35 0.98 -4.62
N THR A 7 1.72 1.39 -3.42
CA THR A 7 1.78 2.80 -3.04
C THR A 7 3.24 3.22 -3.06
N LEU A 8 3.57 4.14 -3.93
CA LEU A 8 4.95 4.55 -4.21
C LEU A 8 5.28 5.87 -3.51
N PHE A 9 6.50 5.93 -2.99
CA PHE A 9 7.07 7.16 -2.42
C PHE A 9 8.46 7.36 -3.00
N ARG A 10 8.90 8.61 -3.04
CA ARG A 10 10.21 8.99 -3.55
C ARG A 10 11.06 9.57 -2.43
N PHE A 11 12.35 9.27 -2.45
CA PHE A 11 13.35 9.78 -1.52
C PHE A 11 14.65 10.14 -2.26
N PRO A 12 15.53 11.02 -1.71
CA PRO A 12 16.80 11.36 -2.32
C PRO A 12 17.75 10.16 -2.42
N THR A 13 18.35 9.93 -3.58
CA THR A 13 19.28 8.80 -3.81
C THR A 13 20.58 8.93 -3.02
N SER A 14 20.87 10.11 -2.46
CA SER A 14 22.01 10.35 -1.56
C SER A 14 21.85 9.79 -0.17
N LEU A 15 20.68 9.23 0.17
CA LEU A 15 20.41 8.67 1.50
C LEU A 15 21.21 7.38 1.72
N ASP A 16 21.91 7.31 2.86
CA ASP A 16 22.72 6.16 3.21
C ASP A 16 21.90 5.08 3.94
N PHE A 17 21.95 3.85 3.44
CA PHE A 17 21.31 2.66 3.99
C PHE A 17 22.34 1.63 4.51
N SER A 18 23.61 2.01 4.66
CA SER A 18 24.67 1.09 5.07
C SER A 18 24.45 0.51 6.47
N GLN A 19 23.85 1.29 7.38
CA GLN A 19 23.58 0.88 8.77
C GLN A 19 22.18 0.25 8.95
N LEU A 20 21.39 0.11 7.89
CA LEU A 20 20.00 -0.35 8.02
C LEU A 20 19.90 -1.67 8.78
N ASP A 21 20.71 -2.67 8.41
CA ASP A 21 20.64 -4.01 8.99
C ASP A 21 21.02 -4.04 10.49
N GLU A 22 21.86 -3.10 10.92
CA GLU A 22 22.25 -2.93 12.32
C GLU A 22 21.15 -2.24 13.14
N LEU A 23 20.36 -1.37 12.51
CA LEU A 23 19.31 -0.59 13.17
C LEU A 23 17.96 -1.32 13.23
N LEU A 24 17.67 -2.21 12.27
CA LEU A 24 16.40 -2.93 12.21
C LEU A 24 16.05 -3.74 13.47
N PRO A 25 16.97 -4.43 14.16
CA PRO A 25 16.66 -5.19 15.37
C PRO A 25 16.06 -4.34 16.50
N GLU A 26 16.47 -3.08 16.63
CA GLU A 26 15.89 -2.16 17.65
C GLU A 26 14.46 -1.76 17.28
N ALA A 27 14.14 -1.73 15.99
CA ALA A 27 12.84 -1.42 15.43
C ALA A 27 11.99 -2.67 15.12
N ALA A 28 12.43 -3.88 15.55
CA ALA A 28 11.68 -5.12 15.35
C ALA A 28 10.30 -5.06 16.03
N LEU A 29 9.34 -5.80 15.46
CA LEU A 29 7.99 -5.90 16.01
C LEU A 29 8.04 -6.49 17.43
N LYS A 30 7.52 -5.73 18.39
CA LYS A 30 7.27 -6.21 19.74
C LYS A 30 5.80 -6.54 19.92
N PRO A 31 5.45 -7.59 20.69
CA PRO A 31 4.07 -7.91 20.99
C PRO A 31 3.31 -6.70 21.55
N VAL A 32 2.07 -6.53 21.13
CA VAL A 32 1.23 -5.42 21.61
C VAL A 32 1.00 -5.52 23.11
N GLY A 33 1.32 -4.47 23.83
CA GLY A 33 1.18 -4.40 25.29
C GLY A 33 -0.27 -4.54 25.76
N PRO A 34 -0.52 -4.91 27.03
CA PRO A 34 -1.86 -5.19 27.53
C PRO A 34 -2.84 -4.01 27.38
N LEU A 35 -2.36 -2.77 27.50
CA LEU A 35 -3.18 -1.56 27.39
C LEU A 35 -2.94 -0.79 26.09
N GLU A 36 -2.11 -1.30 25.18
CA GLU A 36 -1.90 -0.71 23.87
C GLU A 36 -2.96 -1.20 22.88
N LEU A 37 -3.34 -0.33 21.94
CA LEU A 37 -4.29 -0.67 20.86
C LEU A 37 -3.62 -1.38 19.70
N SER A 38 -2.35 -1.06 19.45
CA SER A 38 -1.57 -1.62 18.35
C SER A 38 -0.08 -1.53 18.61
N SER A 39 0.69 -2.41 17.98
CA SER A 39 2.14 -2.32 17.83
C SER A 39 2.54 -2.47 16.37
N ARG A 40 3.68 -1.90 16.00
CA ARG A 40 4.27 -1.99 14.65
C ARG A 40 5.77 -2.17 14.77
N GLY A 41 6.36 -2.85 13.81
CA GLY A 41 7.81 -3.03 13.74
C GLY A 41 8.20 -3.97 12.60
N PHE A 42 9.49 -4.13 12.40
CA PHE A 42 9.99 -5.00 11.34
C PHE A 42 9.89 -6.47 11.72
N ILE A 43 9.57 -7.28 10.72
CA ILE A 43 9.54 -8.75 10.80
C ILE A 43 10.34 -9.31 9.62
N SER A 44 10.73 -10.57 9.71
CA SER A 44 11.45 -11.19 8.60
C SER A 44 10.64 -11.22 7.30
N PRO A 45 11.20 -10.77 6.17
CA PRO A 45 10.59 -10.94 4.86
C PRO A 45 10.45 -12.41 4.44
N PHE A 46 11.27 -13.30 4.98
CA PHE A 46 11.26 -14.75 4.68
C PHE A 46 10.18 -15.53 5.45
N GLY A 47 9.59 -14.93 6.47
CA GLY A 47 8.52 -15.55 7.24
C GLY A 47 8.87 -15.80 8.72
N ARG A 48 8.05 -16.59 9.38
CA ARG A 48 8.23 -16.88 10.82
C ARG A 48 9.40 -17.81 11.05
N GLY A 49 10.21 -17.51 12.04
CA GLY A 49 11.37 -18.32 12.44
C GLY A 49 12.69 -17.88 11.81
N GLU A 50 12.64 -16.93 10.87
CA GLU A 50 13.83 -16.34 10.26
C GLU A 50 14.24 -15.07 11.01
N GLU A 51 15.55 -14.91 11.23
CA GLU A 51 16.10 -13.78 12.01
C GLU A 51 16.33 -12.52 11.16
N ALA A 52 16.62 -12.70 9.86
CA ALA A 52 16.91 -11.59 8.96
C ALA A 52 15.68 -10.68 8.79
N LEU A 53 15.80 -9.38 9.12
CA LEU A 53 14.73 -8.38 9.03
C LEU A 53 14.71 -7.62 7.71
N SER A 54 15.73 -7.82 6.88
CA SER A 54 15.85 -7.29 5.53
C SER A 54 16.40 -8.35 4.60
N HIS A 55 16.25 -8.13 3.30
CA HIS A 55 16.91 -8.89 2.27
C HIS A 55 17.35 -7.94 1.15
N ARG A 56 18.61 -8.05 0.74
CA ARG A 56 19.18 -7.18 -0.29
C ARG A 56 19.64 -7.98 -1.49
N ILE A 57 19.21 -7.54 -2.68
CA ILE A 57 19.73 -8.02 -3.96
C ILE A 57 20.08 -6.78 -4.79
N ASN A 58 21.34 -6.63 -5.17
CA ASN A 58 21.86 -5.44 -5.86
C ASN A 58 21.45 -4.15 -5.12
N ASP A 59 20.77 -3.24 -5.83
CA ASP A 59 20.28 -1.97 -5.29
C ASP A 59 18.85 -2.04 -4.74
N ALA A 60 18.28 -3.23 -4.63
CA ALA A 60 16.96 -3.45 -4.07
C ALA A 60 17.02 -4.04 -2.66
N ILE A 61 16.22 -3.47 -1.73
CA ILE A 61 16.07 -3.97 -0.36
C ILE A 61 14.61 -4.37 -0.14
N TRP A 62 14.39 -5.62 0.29
CA TRP A 62 13.09 -6.09 0.73
C TRP A 62 12.96 -5.96 2.24
N LEU A 63 11.89 -5.32 2.68
CA LEU A 63 11.51 -5.17 4.09
C LEU A 63 10.08 -5.66 4.30
N SER A 64 9.79 -6.09 5.51
CA SER A 64 8.44 -6.42 5.92
C SER A 64 8.11 -5.74 7.24
N VAL A 65 7.05 -4.96 7.25
CA VAL A 65 6.52 -4.35 8.48
C VAL A 65 5.36 -5.21 8.98
N GLY A 66 5.52 -5.72 10.17
CA GLY A 66 4.50 -6.42 10.92
C GLY A 66 3.68 -5.47 11.78
N GLY A 67 2.50 -5.91 12.15
CA GLY A 67 1.68 -5.20 13.10
C GLY A 67 0.77 -6.13 13.88
N GLU A 68 0.42 -5.70 15.08
CA GLU A 68 -0.58 -6.33 15.91
C GLU A 68 -1.61 -5.27 16.32
N ASP A 69 -2.86 -5.47 15.93
CA ASP A 69 -3.98 -4.58 16.25
C ASP A 69 -4.96 -5.29 17.17
N LYS A 70 -5.30 -4.70 18.31
CA LYS A 70 -6.36 -5.23 19.17
C LYS A 70 -7.72 -4.94 18.58
N ILE A 71 -8.51 -6.00 18.39
CA ILE A 71 -9.88 -5.90 17.90
C ILE A 71 -10.80 -5.61 19.06
N LEU A 72 -11.22 -4.35 19.17
CA LEU A 72 -12.23 -3.90 20.14
C LEU A 72 -13.32 -3.10 19.41
N PRO A 73 -14.41 -3.76 18.95
CA PRO A 73 -15.47 -3.09 18.22
C PRO A 73 -16.11 -1.98 19.06
N GLY A 74 -16.19 -0.77 18.51
CA GLY A 74 -16.76 0.39 19.19
C GLY A 74 -18.22 0.16 19.62
N ALA A 75 -18.98 -0.66 18.88
CA ALA A 75 -20.34 -1.05 19.23
C ALA A 75 -20.40 -1.81 20.58
N VAL A 76 -19.45 -2.75 20.80
CA VAL A 76 -19.37 -3.52 22.07
C VAL A 76 -19.06 -2.59 23.24
N VAL A 77 -18.07 -1.70 23.06
CA VAL A 77 -17.71 -0.71 24.11
C VAL A 77 -18.88 0.20 24.42
N ASN A 78 -19.61 0.66 23.39
CA ASN A 78 -20.75 1.54 23.58
C ASN A 78 -21.93 0.83 24.25
N ASP A 79 -22.23 -0.42 23.92
CA ASP A 79 -23.30 -1.20 24.57
C ASP A 79 -23.00 -1.40 26.06
N LEU A 80 -21.79 -1.82 26.41
CA LEU A 80 -21.35 -1.96 27.79
C LEU A 80 -21.38 -0.63 28.56
N LEU A 81 -20.96 0.46 27.89
CA LEU A 81 -21.03 1.79 28.47
C LEU A 81 -22.48 2.19 28.77
N GLN A 82 -23.42 1.94 27.85
CA GLN A 82 -24.85 2.25 28.08
C GLN A 82 -25.40 1.45 29.26
N LYS A 83 -25.09 0.16 29.37
CA LYS A 83 -25.50 -0.67 30.51
C LYS A 83 -24.98 -0.10 31.82
N LYS A 84 -23.70 0.24 31.94
CA LYS A 84 -23.11 0.86 33.14
C LYS A 84 -23.77 2.22 33.47
N LEU A 85 -24.06 3.03 32.45
CA LEU A 85 -24.75 4.32 32.65
C LEU A 85 -26.17 4.15 33.18
N GLN A 86 -26.94 3.18 32.66
CA GLN A 86 -28.29 2.85 33.14
C GLN A 86 -28.28 2.35 34.60
N GLU A 87 -27.29 1.51 34.95
CA GLU A 87 -27.15 1.04 36.34
C GLU A 87 -26.88 2.20 37.32
N ILE A 88 -26.06 3.18 36.92
CA ILE A 88 -25.78 4.37 37.74
C ILE A 88 -27.03 5.25 37.83
N GLU A 89 -27.72 5.47 36.70
CA GLU A 89 -28.97 6.25 36.68
C GLU A 89 -30.04 5.63 37.60
N ALA A 90 -30.18 4.30 37.58
CA ALA A 90 -31.09 3.58 38.44
C ALA A 90 -30.73 3.70 39.94
N LYS A 91 -29.43 3.76 40.26
CA LYS A 91 -28.95 3.89 41.66
C LYS A 91 -28.99 5.32 42.17
N GLU A 92 -28.64 6.30 41.34
CA GLU A 92 -28.48 7.70 41.76
C GLU A 92 -29.69 8.58 41.42
N GLY A 93 -30.67 8.07 40.66
CA GLY A 93 -31.85 8.80 40.23
C GLY A 93 -31.61 9.92 39.24
N ARG A 94 -30.37 10.05 38.69
CA ARG A 94 -29.99 11.08 37.71
C ARG A 94 -29.05 10.53 36.65
N LYS A 95 -29.12 11.12 35.46
CA LYS A 95 -28.21 10.77 34.35
C LYS A 95 -26.78 11.21 34.65
N PRO A 96 -25.79 10.31 34.48
CA PRO A 96 -24.38 10.67 34.61
C PRO A 96 -23.95 11.73 33.62
N GLY A 97 -23.20 12.74 34.08
CA GLY A 97 -22.69 13.82 33.22
C GLY A 97 -21.58 13.36 32.27
N GLY A 98 -21.24 14.21 31.30
CA GLY A 98 -20.25 13.89 30.25
C GLY A 98 -18.88 13.48 30.80
N LYS A 99 -18.42 14.07 31.89
CA LYS A 99 -17.14 13.74 32.56
C LYS A 99 -17.16 12.29 33.13
N THR A 100 -18.26 11.90 33.78
CA THR A 100 -18.44 10.54 34.28
C THR A 100 -18.52 9.53 33.14
N ARG A 101 -19.24 9.86 32.05
CA ARG A 101 -19.32 9.02 30.86
C ARG A 101 -17.94 8.78 30.22
N LYS A 102 -17.10 9.81 30.11
CA LYS A 102 -15.74 9.69 29.58
C LYS A 102 -14.90 8.75 30.46
N ARG A 103 -14.91 8.96 31.78
CA ARG A 103 -14.17 8.10 32.73
C ARG A 103 -14.61 6.65 32.63
N LEU A 104 -15.91 6.37 32.63
CA LEU A 104 -16.44 5.01 32.50
C LEU A 104 -16.03 4.35 31.17
N LYS A 105 -15.95 5.12 30.08
CA LYS A 105 -15.46 4.60 28.80
C LYS A 105 -13.97 4.24 28.87
N ASP A 106 -13.16 5.08 29.51
CA ASP A 106 -11.74 4.82 29.68
C ASP A 106 -11.51 3.60 30.59
N ASP A 107 -12.28 3.47 31.69
CA ASP A 107 -12.25 2.31 32.58
C ASP A 107 -12.62 1.01 31.84
N LEU A 108 -13.67 1.05 30.99
CA LEU A 108 -14.06 -0.07 30.14
C LEU A 108 -12.97 -0.46 29.14
N LEU A 109 -12.31 0.51 28.52
CA LEU A 109 -11.20 0.24 27.61
C LEU A 109 -10.05 -0.46 28.34
N HIS A 110 -9.69 -0.01 29.53
CA HIS A 110 -8.65 -0.63 30.38
C HIS A 110 -9.03 -2.06 30.79
N GLU A 111 -10.31 -2.34 31.02
CA GLU A 111 -10.81 -3.68 31.36
C GLU A 111 -10.81 -4.63 30.15
N LEU A 112 -11.19 -4.13 28.97
CA LEU A 112 -11.39 -4.94 27.76
C LEU A 112 -10.13 -5.15 26.94
N LEU A 113 -9.23 -4.16 26.88
CA LEU A 113 -8.01 -4.23 26.05
C LEU A 113 -7.14 -5.45 26.35
N PRO A 114 -6.88 -5.85 27.62
CA PRO A 114 -6.07 -7.03 27.91
C PRO A 114 -6.66 -8.35 27.38
N ARG A 115 -7.99 -8.38 27.17
CA ARG A 115 -8.73 -9.56 26.71
C ARG A 115 -9.09 -9.49 25.23
N ALA A 116 -8.78 -8.40 24.55
CA ALA A 116 -9.10 -8.22 23.16
C ALA A 116 -8.29 -9.16 22.26
N PHE A 117 -8.92 -9.68 21.21
CA PHE A 117 -8.22 -10.46 20.20
C PHE A 117 -7.19 -9.60 19.49
N VAL A 118 -6.05 -10.19 19.18
CA VAL A 118 -4.98 -9.55 18.41
C VAL A 118 -5.07 -9.99 16.97
N LYS A 119 -5.18 -9.04 16.04
CA LYS A 119 -5.13 -9.27 14.60
C LYS A 119 -3.73 -8.96 14.09
N PRO A 120 -2.98 -9.96 13.64
CA PRO A 120 -1.69 -9.70 13.01
C PRO A 120 -1.89 -9.11 11.63
N SER A 121 -0.92 -8.30 11.20
CA SER A 121 -0.83 -7.76 9.84
C SER A 121 0.61 -7.82 9.36
N ARG A 122 0.79 -7.84 8.04
CA ARG A 122 2.07 -7.78 7.36
C ARG A 122 1.92 -6.91 6.11
N THR A 123 2.89 -6.05 5.90
CA THR A 123 3.00 -5.21 4.71
C THR A 123 4.43 -5.27 4.21
N ASP A 124 4.61 -5.74 3.00
CA ASP A 124 5.92 -5.84 2.37
C ASP A 124 6.26 -4.54 1.64
N ALA A 125 7.54 -4.21 1.57
CA ALA A 125 8.05 -3.06 0.85
C ALA A 125 9.37 -3.39 0.16
N LEU A 126 9.58 -2.77 -1.00
CA LEU A 126 10.81 -2.79 -1.75
C LEU A 126 11.36 -1.36 -1.82
N ILE A 127 12.61 -1.19 -1.43
CA ILE A 127 13.35 0.07 -1.58
C ILE A 127 14.31 -0.11 -2.75
N ASP A 128 14.22 0.77 -3.75
CA ASP A 128 15.18 0.87 -4.84
C ASP A 128 16.12 2.04 -4.56
N LEU A 129 17.40 1.72 -4.33
CA LEU A 129 18.44 2.69 -3.98
C LEU A 129 18.93 3.48 -5.18
N GLU A 130 18.92 2.88 -6.35
CA GLU A 130 19.41 3.50 -7.59
C GLU A 130 18.52 4.65 -8.03
N HIS A 131 17.19 4.46 -7.95
CA HIS A 131 16.20 5.44 -8.42
C HIS A 131 15.52 6.21 -7.29
N GLY A 132 15.83 5.90 -6.03
CA GLY A 132 15.32 6.62 -4.87
C GLY A 132 13.80 6.49 -4.70
N PHE A 133 13.25 5.27 -4.81
CA PHE A 133 11.85 5.04 -4.50
C PHE A 133 11.64 3.86 -3.55
N ILE A 134 10.54 3.92 -2.82
CA ILE A 134 10.01 2.80 -2.05
C ILE A 134 8.63 2.42 -2.58
N ALA A 135 8.48 1.15 -2.92
CA ALA A 135 7.23 0.52 -3.31
C ALA A 135 6.67 -0.28 -2.14
N VAL A 136 5.50 0.07 -1.65
CA VAL A 136 4.82 -0.62 -0.55
C VAL A 136 3.66 -1.42 -1.10
N ASP A 137 3.56 -2.72 -0.76
CA ASP A 137 2.42 -3.57 -1.15
C ASP A 137 1.15 -3.17 -0.39
N ALA A 138 0.58 -2.07 -0.81
CA ALA A 138 -0.63 -1.51 -0.22
C ALA A 138 -1.46 -0.76 -1.27
N SER A 139 -2.78 -0.88 -1.19
CA SER A 139 -3.74 -0.12 -1.99
C SER A 139 -4.21 1.18 -1.32
N SER A 140 -3.66 1.50 -0.16
CA SER A 140 -4.01 2.66 0.67
C SER A 140 -2.78 3.48 0.98
N ARG A 141 -2.83 4.78 0.71
CA ARG A 141 -1.76 5.74 1.05
C ARG A 141 -1.41 5.69 2.54
N LYS A 142 -2.42 5.60 3.41
CA LYS A 142 -2.21 5.50 4.87
C LYS A 142 -1.37 4.28 5.26
N THR A 143 -1.60 3.14 4.64
CA THR A 143 -0.79 1.94 4.90
C THR A 143 0.64 2.12 4.41
N GLY A 144 0.83 2.73 3.24
CA GLY A 144 2.15 3.08 2.73
C GLY A 144 2.90 4.05 3.65
N GLU A 145 2.22 5.11 4.11
CA GLU A 145 2.79 6.09 5.05
C GLU A 145 3.19 5.46 6.40
N ASN A 146 2.43 4.46 6.87
CA ASN A 146 2.81 3.71 8.07
C ASN A 146 4.14 2.98 7.87
N VAL A 147 4.34 2.31 6.73
CA VAL A 147 5.60 1.63 6.41
C VAL A 147 6.75 2.64 6.32
N VAL A 148 6.56 3.75 5.60
CA VAL A 148 7.55 4.84 5.52
C VAL A 148 7.90 5.39 6.91
N SER A 149 6.92 5.49 7.80
CA SER A 149 7.14 5.95 9.18
C SER A 149 7.97 4.96 10.00
N GLU A 150 7.78 3.65 9.80
CA GLU A 150 8.61 2.63 10.45
C GLU A 150 10.07 2.66 9.93
N VAL A 151 10.26 2.82 8.61
CA VAL A 151 11.61 3.00 8.02
C VAL A 151 12.27 4.25 8.58
N ARG A 152 11.53 5.38 8.67
CA ARG A 152 12.02 6.62 9.29
C ARG A 152 12.39 6.43 10.73
N ARG A 153 11.61 5.67 11.50
CA ARG A 153 11.91 5.36 12.92
C ARG A 153 13.19 4.55 13.06
N ALA A 154 13.44 3.59 12.19
CA ALA A 154 14.67 2.78 12.21
C ALA A 154 15.90 3.60 11.82
N LEU A 155 15.83 4.36 10.73
CA LEU A 155 16.96 5.15 10.22
C LEU A 155 17.18 6.49 10.96
N GLY A 156 16.25 6.89 11.85
CA GLY A 156 16.25 8.25 12.44
C GLY A 156 15.78 9.35 11.47
N SER A 157 16.01 9.19 10.17
CA SER A 157 15.56 10.10 9.11
C SER A 157 15.26 9.32 7.83
N PHE A 158 14.12 9.57 7.23
CA PHE A 158 13.76 9.03 5.91
C PHE A 158 12.80 10.01 5.24
N PRO A 159 13.30 10.96 4.42
CA PRO A 159 12.51 12.02 3.81
C PRO A 159 11.76 11.52 2.56
N ALA A 160 11.09 10.39 2.67
CA ALA A 160 10.27 9.85 1.60
C ALA A 160 8.92 10.58 1.54
N LEU A 161 8.56 11.03 0.33
CA LEU A 161 7.32 11.72 0.00
C LEU A 161 6.48 10.90 -0.97
N PRO A 162 5.14 10.94 -0.89
CA PRO A 162 4.29 10.31 -1.89
C PRO A 162 4.62 10.84 -3.28
N LEU A 163 4.49 9.98 -4.31
CA LEU A 163 4.66 10.43 -5.69
C LEU A 163 3.72 11.59 -5.99
N ASN A 164 4.26 12.58 -6.69
CA ASN A 164 3.53 13.69 -7.24
C ASN A 164 3.85 13.82 -8.73
N ALA A 165 2.86 14.10 -9.55
CA ALA A 165 2.99 14.27 -10.98
C ALA A 165 2.86 15.75 -11.35
N GLU A 166 3.71 16.24 -12.24
CA GLU A 166 3.63 17.61 -12.78
C GLU A 166 2.45 17.77 -13.75
N VAL A 167 2.03 16.66 -14.37
CA VAL A 167 0.85 16.59 -15.22
C VAL A 167 -0.29 15.91 -14.49
N ALA A 168 -1.52 16.36 -14.70
CA ALA A 168 -2.69 15.75 -14.06
C ALA A 168 -2.85 14.28 -14.51
N PRO A 169 -2.72 13.27 -13.64
CA PRO A 169 -2.79 11.86 -14.03
C PRO A 169 -4.09 11.53 -14.75
N ARG A 170 -5.21 12.10 -14.29
CA ARG A 170 -6.52 11.94 -14.92
C ARG A 170 -6.52 12.37 -16.39
N SER A 171 -5.87 13.46 -16.74
CA SER A 171 -5.77 13.93 -18.13
C SER A 171 -4.95 12.98 -18.98
N VAL A 172 -3.82 12.48 -18.47
CA VAL A 172 -2.97 11.52 -19.18
C VAL A 172 -3.71 10.21 -19.42
N LEU A 173 -4.36 9.64 -18.39
CA LEU A 173 -5.14 8.41 -18.52
C LEU A 173 -6.31 8.57 -19.52
N THR A 174 -6.93 9.75 -19.53
CA THR A 174 -8.02 10.05 -20.48
C THR A 174 -7.49 10.16 -21.92
N GLY A 175 -6.34 10.82 -22.13
CA GLY A 175 -5.67 10.94 -23.42
C GLY A 175 -5.33 9.58 -24.02
N TRP A 176 -4.79 8.66 -23.22
CA TRP A 176 -4.47 7.31 -23.71
C TRP A 176 -5.67 6.53 -24.19
N ILE A 177 -6.80 6.59 -23.51
CA ILE A 177 -8.05 5.96 -24.02
C ILE A 177 -8.59 6.71 -25.26
N ALA A 178 -8.42 8.03 -25.30
CA ALA A 178 -8.83 8.86 -26.45
C ALA A 178 -7.97 8.67 -27.71
N GLY A 179 -6.90 7.85 -27.64
CA GLY A 179 -6.04 7.52 -28.78
C GLY A 179 -4.68 8.26 -28.78
N GLU A 180 -4.34 8.99 -27.71
CA GLU A 180 -2.98 9.49 -27.56
C GLU A 180 -1.97 8.34 -27.41
N PRO A 181 -0.73 8.48 -27.91
CA PRO A 181 0.24 7.40 -27.84
C PRO A 181 0.61 7.08 -26.40
N LEU A 182 0.63 5.78 -26.07
CA LEU A 182 1.15 5.29 -24.81
C LEU A 182 2.68 5.29 -24.85
N PRO A 183 3.33 5.36 -23.67
CA PRO A 183 4.77 5.09 -23.54
C PRO A 183 5.17 3.72 -24.13
N GLU A 184 6.42 3.61 -24.57
CA GLU A 184 6.97 2.35 -25.09
C GLU A 184 6.81 1.21 -24.07
N GLY A 185 6.37 0.04 -24.53
CA GLY A 185 6.12 -1.14 -23.72
C GLY A 185 4.76 -1.12 -22.99
N LEU A 186 4.03 0.01 -22.95
CA LEU A 186 2.75 0.10 -22.27
C LEU A 186 1.60 -0.10 -23.28
N SER A 187 0.63 -0.93 -22.90
CA SER A 187 -0.59 -1.18 -23.66
C SER A 187 -1.84 -1.08 -22.77
N LEU A 188 -3.00 -0.85 -23.40
CA LEU A 188 -4.27 -0.80 -22.67
C LEU A 188 -4.70 -2.20 -22.25
N GLY A 189 -5.17 -2.32 -21.00
CA GLY A 189 -5.89 -3.50 -20.53
C GLY A 189 -7.38 -3.46 -20.90
N ALA A 190 -8.19 -4.23 -20.17
CA ALA A 190 -9.61 -4.42 -20.47
C ALA A 190 -10.55 -3.82 -19.41
N GLU A 191 -10.07 -2.89 -18.57
CA GLU A 191 -10.93 -2.24 -17.56
C GLU A 191 -10.58 -0.75 -17.38
N CYS A 192 -11.62 0.08 -17.23
CA CYS A 192 -11.45 1.47 -16.82
C CYS A 192 -12.60 1.95 -15.91
N GLU A 193 -12.34 3.02 -15.17
CA GLU A 193 -13.36 3.76 -14.43
C GLU A 193 -13.33 5.21 -14.91
N LEU A 194 -14.50 5.70 -15.37
CA LEU A 194 -14.68 7.07 -15.79
C LEU A 194 -15.61 7.80 -14.81
N LYS A 195 -15.32 9.06 -14.54
CA LYS A 195 -16.10 9.90 -13.63
C LYS A 195 -16.36 11.26 -14.24
N ASP A 196 -17.53 11.83 -13.99
CA ASP A 196 -17.81 13.22 -14.30
C ASP A 196 -16.82 14.16 -13.60
N ALA A 197 -16.48 15.26 -14.28
CA ALA A 197 -15.60 16.28 -13.71
C ALA A 197 -16.23 17.00 -12.49
N MET A 198 -17.56 17.00 -12.39
CA MET A 198 -18.29 17.59 -11.26
C MET A 198 -18.19 16.71 -10.02
N GLU A 199 -18.03 17.32 -8.86
CA GLU A 199 -18.00 16.63 -7.57
C GLU A 199 -19.33 15.87 -7.35
N GLY A 200 -19.22 14.57 -6.99
CA GLY A 200 -20.40 13.70 -6.86
C GLY A 200 -20.97 13.20 -8.18
N GLY A 201 -20.31 13.46 -9.33
CA GLY A 201 -20.77 13.07 -10.66
C GLY A 201 -20.84 11.56 -10.91
N ALA A 202 -21.56 11.19 -11.98
CA ALA A 202 -21.81 9.82 -12.34
C ALA A 202 -20.51 9.05 -12.63
N VAL A 203 -20.42 7.80 -12.13
CA VAL A 203 -19.29 6.90 -12.31
C VAL A 203 -19.69 5.79 -13.26
N VAL A 204 -18.89 5.54 -14.29
CA VAL A 204 -19.00 4.42 -15.22
C VAL A 204 -17.82 3.49 -15.02
N LYS A 205 -18.08 2.19 -14.88
CA LYS A 205 -17.06 1.15 -14.77
C LYS A 205 -17.21 0.20 -15.95
N CYS A 206 -16.14 0.08 -16.72
CA CYS A 206 -16.06 -0.80 -17.86
C CYS A 206 -15.10 -1.95 -17.52
N GLN A 207 -15.48 -3.17 -17.79
CA GLN A 207 -14.67 -4.35 -17.51
C GLN A 207 -14.82 -5.38 -18.63
N ASN A 208 -13.74 -6.10 -18.93
CA ASN A 208 -13.69 -7.16 -19.93
C ASN A 208 -14.12 -6.70 -21.33
N GLN A 209 -13.72 -5.49 -21.73
CA GLN A 209 -14.03 -4.94 -23.05
C GLN A 209 -12.87 -4.12 -23.61
N GLU A 210 -12.90 -3.90 -24.93
CA GLU A 210 -12.00 -2.99 -25.61
C GLU A 210 -12.25 -1.55 -25.14
N LEU A 211 -11.18 -0.87 -24.74
CA LEU A 211 -11.28 0.49 -24.17
C LEU A 211 -11.31 1.59 -25.24
N GLN A 212 -10.80 1.33 -26.44
CA GLN A 212 -10.89 2.25 -27.60
C GLN A 212 -12.11 1.93 -28.47
N SER A 213 -13.29 1.95 -27.88
CA SER A 213 -14.57 1.66 -28.53
C SER A 213 -15.46 2.91 -28.58
N ASP A 214 -16.42 2.92 -29.54
CA ASP A 214 -17.40 3.99 -29.67
C ASP A 214 -18.22 4.24 -28.40
N GLU A 215 -18.44 3.20 -27.59
CA GLU A 215 -19.16 3.31 -26.34
C GLU A 215 -18.39 4.17 -25.33
N ILE A 216 -17.09 3.92 -25.18
CA ILE A 216 -16.21 4.69 -24.29
C ILE A 216 -15.99 6.10 -24.84
N ALA A 217 -15.82 6.26 -26.16
CA ALA A 217 -15.69 7.56 -26.80
C ALA A 217 -16.86 8.49 -26.46
N LYS A 218 -18.11 7.99 -26.48
CA LYS A 218 -19.30 8.77 -26.09
C LYS A 218 -19.26 9.24 -24.65
N HIS A 219 -18.68 8.48 -23.73
CA HIS A 219 -18.51 8.90 -22.35
C HIS A 219 -17.47 10.02 -22.21
N LEU A 220 -16.38 9.95 -23.00
CA LEU A 220 -15.37 11.00 -23.04
C LEU A 220 -15.93 12.30 -23.65
N GLU A 221 -16.69 12.19 -24.77
CA GLU A 221 -17.39 13.30 -25.41
C GLU A 221 -18.39 13.98 -24.46
N ALA A 222 -19.03 13.19 -23.59
CA ALA A 222 -19.92 13.70 -22.53
C ALA A 222 -19.17 14.34 -21.36
N GLY A 223 -17.83 14.51 -21.45
CA GLY A 223 -17.00 15.19 -20.44
C GLY A 223 -16.54 14.31 -19.29
N LYS A 224 -16.75 13.00 -19.33
CA LYS A 224 -16.19 12.11 -18.31
C LYS A 224 -14.70 11.93 -18.51
N GLN A 225 -13.99 11.81 -17.40
CA GLN A 225 -12.55 11.60 -17.37
C GLN A 225 -12.20 10.28 -16.70
N VAL A 226 -11.09 9.68 -17.12
CA VAL A 226 -10.61 8.41 -16.61
C VAL A 226 -9.98 8.60 -15.24
N THR A 227 -10.49 7.88 -14.24
CA THR A 227 -9.96 7.88 -12.87
C THR A 227 -9.17 6.63 -12.53
N LYS A 228 -9.41 5.54 -13.27
CA LYS A 228 -8.63 4.30 -13.20
C LYS A 228 -8.54 3.67 -14.56
N LEU A 229 -7.37 3.13 -14.89
CA LEU A 229 -7.07 2.51 -16.18
C LEU A 229 -6.26 1.24 -15.99
N ALA A 230 -6.74 0.14 -16.56
CA ALA A 230 -5.97 -1.10 -16.67
C ALA A 230 -4.92 -0.96 -17.77
N LEU A 231 -3.72 -1.37 -17.47
CA LEU A 231 -2.54 -1.27 -18.31
C LEU A 231 -1.74 -2.58 -18.23
N VAL A 232 -1.00 -2.87 -19.30
CA VAL A 232 -0.06 -4.00 -19.37
C VAL A 232 1.29 -3.44 -19.81
N LEU A 233 2.36 -3.81 -19.11
CA LEU A 233 3.73 -3.43 -19.39
C LEU A 233 4.48 -4.64 -19.95
N ASP A 234 4.98 -4.54 -21.20
CA ASP A 234 5.82 -5.51 -21.91
C ASP A 234 5.29 -6.97 -21.90
N ASP A 235 3.97 -7.17 -21.74
CA ASP A 235 3.35 -8.48 -21.49
C ASP A 235 3.90 -9.23 -20.25
N HIS A 236 4.64 -8.53 -19.40
CA HIS A 236 5.19 -9.06 -18.15
C HIS A 236 4.33 -8.73 -16.94
N VAL A 237 3.74 -7.54 -16.90
CA VAL A 237 3.01 -7.06 -15.72
C VAL A 237 1.72 -6.38 -16.13
N SER A 238 0.60 -6.81 -15.56
CA SER A 238 -0.68 -6.12 -15.68
C SER A 238 -1.07 -5.44 -14.37
N PHE A 239 -1.69 -4.26 -14.46
CA PHE A 239 -2.08 -3.47 -13.30
C PHE A 239 -3.18 -2.48 -13.63
N VAL A 240 -3.78 -1.89 -12.59
CA VAL A 240 -4.73 -0.76 -12.71
C VAL A 240 -4.09 0.47 -12.07
N LEU A 241 -3.83 1.49 -12.88
CA LEU A 241 -3.32 2.78 -12.40
C LEU A 241 -4.49 3.70 -12.05
N GLY A 242 -4.49 4.24 -10.83
CA GLY A 242 -5.43 5.26 -10.38
C GLY A 242 -4.92 6.68 -10.60
N GLU A 243 -5.84 7.64 -10.69
CA GLU A 243 -5.52 9.08 -10.68
C GLU A 243 -4.76 9.54 -9.43
N ASP A 244 -4.85 8.74 -8.36
CA ASP A 244 -4.13 8.90 -7.09
C ASP A 244 -2.70 8.33 -7.13
N LEU A 245 -2.23 7.88 -8.30
CA LEU A 245 -0.92 7.25 -8.53
C LEU A 245 -0.72 5.92 -7.77
N ILE A 246 -1.79 5.31 -7.28
CA ILE A 246 -1.72 3.99 -6.67
C ILE A 246 -1.93 2.93 -7.75
N VAL A 247 -1.00 2.00 -7.84
CA VAL A 247 -1.10 0.81 -8.68
C VAL A 247 -1.88 -0.25 -7.92
N ARG A 248 -2.92 -0.79 -8.56
CA ARG A 248 -3.81 -1.81 -7.99
C ARG A 248 -3.87 -3.03 -8.89
N LYS A 249 -4.27 -4.17 -8.33
CA LYS A 249 -4.43 -5.43 -9.07
C LYS A 249 -3.18 -5.82 -9.86
N LEU A 250 -2.01 -5.53 -9.30
CA LEU A 250 -0.73 -5.88 -9.90
C LEU A 250 -0.62 -7.40 -10.03
N LYS A 251 -0.32 -7.86 -11.24
CA LYS A 251 -0.10 -9.28 -11.56
C LYS A 251 1.12 -9.42 -12.45
N PHE A 252 1.97 -10.36 -12.12
CA PHE A 252 3.04 -10.81 -12.97
C PHE A 252 2.49 -11.87 -13.92
N LEU A 253 2.66 -11.67 -15.21
CA LEU A 253 2.14 -12.52 -16.28
C LEU A 253 3.16 -13.62 -16.62
N ASP A 254 2.71 -14.60 -17.40
CA ASP A 254 3.53 -15.77 -17.78
C ASP A 254 4.86 -15.37 -18.42
N GLY A 255 4.88 -14.33 -19.25
CA GLY A 255 6.12 -13.79 -19.86
C GLY A 255 7.21 -13.40 -18.85
N ALA A 256 6.84 -12.99 -17.64
CA ALA A 256 7.79 -12.72 -16.57
C ALA A 256 8.05 -13.98 -15.71
N VAL A 257 7.02 -14.76 -15.40
CA VAL A 257 7.11 -15.91 -14.47
C VAL A 257 7.81 -17.10 -15.08
N ASP A 258 7.66 -17.36 -16.38
CA ASP A 258 8.35 -18.45 -17.10
C ASP A 258 9.88 -18.38 -16.97
N GLN A 259 10.44 -17.19 -16.71
CA GLN A 259 11.86 -17.03 -16.43
C GLN A 259 12.29 -17.71 -15.13
N LEU A 260 11.37 -17.87 -14.15
CA LEU A 260 11.63 -18.53 -12.88
C LEU A 260 11.50 -20.06 -12.97
N GLU A 261 10.58 -20.56 -13.81
CA GLU A 261 10.35 -22.02 -13.94
C GLU A 261 11.50 -22.76 -14.64
N ASN A 262 12.30 -22.03 -15.43
CA ASN A 262 13.47 -22.56 -16.10
C ASN A 262 14.71 -22.72 -15.21
N THR A 263 14.64 -22.32 -13.94
CA THR A 263 15.73 -22.43 -12.98
C THR A 263 15.35 -23.48 -11.93
N GLU A 264 16.04 -24.62 -11.91
CA GLU A 264 15.90 -25.60 -10.83
C GLU A 264 16.37 -24.95 -9.51
N HIS A 265 15.46 -24.69 -8.59
CA HIS A 265 15.78 -24.19 -7.26
C HIS A 265 15.70 -25.34 -6.26
N ASP A 266 16.85 -25.83 -5.81
CA ASP A 266 16.94 -26.89 -4.80
C ASP A 266 16.56 -26.43 -3.38
N ASP A 267 16.39 -25.10 -3.17
CA ASP A 267 16.13 -24.50 -1.87
C ASP A 267 15.05 -23.38 -1.98
N LEU A 268 14.14 -23.37 -1.02
CA LEU A 268 13.08 -22.34 -0.89
C LEU A 268 13.65 -20.92 -0.85
N ARG A 269 14.84 -20.73 -0.27
CA ARG A 269 15.49 -19.43 -0.20
C ARG A 269 15.93 -18.95 -1.57
N ALA A 270 16.53 -19.82 -2.37
CA ALA A 270 16.94 -19.51 -3.74
C ALA A 270 15.73 -19.16 -4.62
N GLU A 271 14.59 -19.84 -4.42
CA GLU A 271 13.33 -19.49 -5.10
C GLU A 271 12.84 -18.10 -4.70
N LEU A 272 12.88 -17.76 -3.41
CA LEU A 272 12.48 -16.43 -2.93
C LEU A 272 13.40 -15.33 -3.45
N ASP A 273 14.70 -15.59 -3.53
CA ASP A 273 15.71 -14.69 -4.07
C ASP A 273 15.44 -14.40 -5.55
N ALA A 274 15.21 -15.44 -6.35
CA ALA A 274 14.90 -15.30 -7.77
C ALA A 274 13.60 -14.52 -8.00
N ARG A 275 12.56 -14.82 -7.24
CA ARG A 275 11.27 -14.10 -7.29
C ARG A 275 11.41 -12.64 -6.88
N PHE A 276 12.23 -12.36 -5.86
CA PHE A 276 12.48 -10.99 -5.43
C PHE A 276 13.27 -10.21 -6.49
N ALA A 277 14.30 -10.81 -7.08
CA ALA A 277 15.10 -10.19 -8.15
C ALA A 277 14.23 -9.85 -9.38
N LEU A 278 13.38 -10.79 -9.81
CA LEU A 278 12.43 -10.56 -10.90
C LEU A 278 11.46 -9.40 -10.55
N MET A 279 10.86 -9.47 -9.37
CA MET A 279 9.92 -8.44 -8.91
C MET A 279 10.60 -7.06 -8.87
N ALA A 280 11.82 -6.97 -8.33
CA ALA A 280 12.56 -5.71 -8.25
C ALA A 280 12.83 -5.13 -9.65
N GLY A 281 13.22 -5.97 -10.61
CA GLY A 281 13.43 -5.55 -12.00
C GLY A 281 12.16 -5.00 -12.65
N GLU A 282 11.04 -5.71 -12.51
CA GLU A 282 9.77 -5.28 -13.11
C GLU A 282 9.19 -4.02 -12.43
N LEU A 283 9.32 -3.89 -11.09
CA LEU A 283 8.88 -2.68 -10.38
C LEU A 283 9.73 -1.47 -10.74
N LYS A 284 11.04 -1.65 -10.93
CA LYS A 284 11.93 -0.61 -11.45
C LYS A 284 11.50 -0.14 -12.84
N ARG A 285 11.24 -1.06 -13.76
CA ARG A 285 10.75 -0.74 -15.11
C ARG A 285 9.43 0.02 -15.07
N LEU A 286 8.47 -0.47 -14.29
CA LEU A 286 7.19 0.18 -14.07
C LEU A 286 7.37 1.61 -13.54
N PHE A 287 8.22 1.80 -12.53
CA PHE A 287 8.50 3.12 -11.96
C PHE A 287 9.06 4.09 -13.03
N LEU A 288 10.04 3.67 -13.82
CA LEU A 288 10.65 4.49 -14.87
C LEU A 288 9.65 4.89 -15.96
N VAL A 289 8.79 3.96 -16.38
CA VAL A 289 7.72 4.26 -17.35
C VAL A 289 6.73 5.27 -16.78
N LEU A 290 6.31 5.11 -15.53
CA LEU A 290 5.41 6.07 -14.87
C LEU A 290 6.08 7.43 -14.65
N GLU A 291 7.37 7.44 -14.27
CA GLU A 291 8.15 8.67 -14.10
C GLU A 291 8.17 9.50 -15.38
N HIS A 292 8.46 8.86 -16.51
CA HIS A 292 8.49 9.52 -17.81
C HIS A 292 7.09 9.99 -18.24
N ALA A 293 6.09 9.10 -18.18
CA ALA A 293 4.74 9.35 -18.66
C ALA A 293 4.00 10.45 -17.90
N LEU A 294 4.20 10.50 -16.59
CA LEU A 294 3.49 11.39 -15.68
C LEU A 294 4.35 12.57 -15.22
N LYS A 295 5.59 12.65 -15.68
CA LYS A 295 6.58 13.66 -15.24
C LYS A 295 6.60 13.72 -13.70
N LEU A 296 6.95 12.61 -13.08
CA LEU A 296 6.98 12.55 -11.61
C LEU A 296 8.05 13.50 -11.06
N SER A 297 7.68 14.26 -10.04
CA SER A 297 8.59 15.19 -9.37
C SER A 297 9.76 14.43 -8.76
N LYS A 298 10.98 14.96 -8.90
CA LYS A 298 12.18 14.40 -8.26
C LYS A 298 12.18 14.72 -6.76
N ALA A 299 12.83 13.86 -5.96
CA ALA A 299 13.15 14.20 -4.57
C ALA A 299 14.47 14.99 -4.59
N ASP A 300 14.42 16.22 -4.12
CA ASP A 300 15.60 17.07 -3.94
C ASP A 300 16.39 16.68 -2.69
#